data_a997ffc1239027889fe4270e7afdcb08
#
_entry.id   a997ffc1239027889fe4270e7afdcb08
#
_cell.length_a   1.000
_cell.length_b   1.000
_cell.length_c   1.000
_cell.angle_alpha   90.00
_cell.angle_beta   90.00
_cell.angle_gamma   90.00
#
_symmetry.space_group_name_H-M   'P 1'
#
loop_
_entity.id
_entity.type
_entity.pdbx_description
1 polymer ?
#
loop_
_entity_poly.entity_id
_entity_poly.type
_entity_poly.pdbx_seq_one_letter_code
_entity_poly.pdbx_strand_id
1 'polypeptide(L)'
;MKLTFALNQARYRDTLNTFVRGLKADADLLLREEMRLLLRDIVNLTPPTRSPKSDQVKRSAKQRGDSAVEADLSRVANPLDWKNIVNPRLAEAVYRRNETVMLAIMKNMKQYRNASILSDSSAIKASHLQNRNRYGRVRRKVLNQVAFFSDWESYTRTVKSRVGLARAGWLRAAEAVGLPMPNWVRRHSGYARGGFQPPTPNKLEIIATNGSVKIPDYQNKIVNAAMQARRASIESELRRLMSGGKTRRASFAQTPFGQPSK
;
A
#
# COMPACT_ATOMS: atom_id res chain seq x y z
N MET A 1 4.62 9.57 13.03
CA MET A 1 3.25 9.79 13.51
C MET A 1 2.77 8.50 14.17
N LYS A 2 2.44 8.51 15.45
CA LYS A 2 1.75 7.42 16.13
C LYS A 2 0.27 7.57 15.83
N LEU A 3 -0.31 6.67 15.04
CA LEU A 3 -1.77 6.47 15.00
C LEU A 3 -2.09 5.54 16.16
N THR A 4 -2.51 6.12 17.27
CA THR A 4 -3.05 5.37 18.40
C THR A 4 -4.52 5.16 18.12
N PHE A 5 -4.88 3.94 17.76
CA PHE A 5 -6.27 3.54 17.74
C PHE A 5 -6.71 3.24 19.16
N ALA A 6 -7.21 4.24 19.81
CA ALA A 6 -8.21 3.97 20.81
C ALA A 6 -9.52 3.70 20.06
N LEU A 7 -10.08 2.52 20.20
CA LEU A 7 -11.47 2.21 19.84
C LEU A 7 -12.44 3.03 20.72
N ASN A 8 -12.13 4.31 20.87
CA ASN A 8 -12.66 5.25 21.84
C ASN A 8 -13.69 6.20 21.21
N GLN A 9 -14.29 5.77 20.09
CA GLN A 9 -15.56 6.41 19.75
C GLN A 9 -16.60 5.85 20.72
N ALA A 10 -17.10 6.68 21.62
CA ALA A 10 -18.06 6.32 22.65
C ALA A 10 -19.21 5.45 22.11
N ARG A 11 -19.73 5.78 20.93
CA ARG A 11 -20.79 5.01 20.24
C ARG A 11 -20.36 3.60 19.81
N TYR A 12 -19.12 3.38 19.36
CA TYR A 12 -18.65 2.03 19.03
C TYR A 12 -18.49 1.19 20.29
N ARG A 13 -17.97 1.78 21.33
CA ARG A 13 -17.85 1.16 22.65
C ARG A 13 -19.20 0.79 23.23
N ASP A 14 -20.19 1.67 23.13
CA ASP A 14 -21.56 1.40 23.62
C ASP A 14 -22.22 0.29 22.81
N THR A 15 -22.04 0.27 21.50
CA THR A 15 -22.55 -0.81 20.63
C THR A 15 -21.89 -2.15 20.97
N LEU A 16 -20.58 -2.17 21.21
CA LEU A 16 -19.83 -3.37 21.56
C LEU A 16 -20.18 -3.86 22.96
N ASN A 17 -20.33 -2.97 23.92
CA ASN A 17 -20.75 -3.30 25.29
C ASN A 17 -22.17 -3.88 25.33
N THR A 18 -23.09 -3.35 24.54
CA THR A 18 -24.45 -3.86 24.41
C THR A 18 -24.45 -5.25 23.78
N PHE A 19 -23.62 -5.48 22.76
CA PHE A 19 -23.43 -6.77 22.11
C PHE A 19 -22.84 -7.81 23.08
N VAL A 20 -21.81 -7.44 23.85
CA VAL A 20 -21.20 -8.32 24.85
C VAL A 20 -22.15 -8.69 25.95
N ARG A 21 -22.91 -7.73 26.49
CA ARG A 21 -23.91 -7.99 27.53
C ARG A 21 -25.05 -8.90 27.05
N GLY A 22 -25.52 -8.68 25.82
CA GLY A 22 -26.63 -9.48 25.25
C GLY A 22 -26.27 -10.93 24.96
N LEU A 23 -25.01 -11.23 24.67
CA LEU A 23 -24.57 -12.58 24.29
C LEU A 23 -23.94 -13.40 25.42
N LYS A 24 -23.75 -12.85 26.62
CA LYS A 24 -23.01 -13.51 27.72
C LYS A 24 -21.66 -14.09 27.25
N ALA A 25 -21.04 -13.44 26.23
CA ALA A 25 -19.84 -13.91 25.62
C ALA A 25 -18.60 -13.33 26.33
N ASP A 26 -17.45 -13.99 26.20
CA ASP A 26 -16.17 -13.45 26.63
C ASP A 26 -15.85 -12.17 25.87
N ALA A 27 -15.89 -11.04 26.57
CA ALA A 27 -15.71 -9.71 26.00
C ALA A 27 -14.31 -9.52 25.36
N ASP A 28 -13.30 -10.16 25.93
CA ASP A 28 -11.93 -10.12 25.40
C ASP A 28 -11.85 -10.85 24.04
N LEU A 29 -12.45 -12.03 23.95
CA LEU A 29 -12.45 -12.81 22.72
C LEU A 29 -13.16 -12.07 21.58
N LEU A 30 -14.30 -11.48 21.87
CA LEU A 30 -15.08 -10.69 20.92
C LEU A 30 -14.30 -9.46 20.44
N LEU A 31 -13.68 -8.76 21.36
CA LEU A 31 -12.91 -7.56 21.05
C LEU A 31 -11.69 -7.88 20.20
N ARG A 32 -11.00 -9.00 20.47
CA ARG A 32 -9.88 -9.49 19.65
C ARG A 32 -10.32 -9.87 18.25
N GLU A 33 -11.44 -10.53 18.09
CA GLU A 33 -11.96 -10.90 16.78
C GLU A 33 -12.37 -9.68 15.96
N GLU A 34 -13.07 -8.71 16.55
CA GLU A 34 -13.41 -7.47 15.88
C GLU A 34 -12.16 -6.64 15.51
N MET A 35 -11.14 -6.61 16.37
CA MET A 35 -9.86 -5.98 16.02
C MET A 35 -9.16 -6.72 14.88
N ARG A 36 -9.20 -8.04 14.84
CA ARG A 36 -8.66 -8.85 13.76
C ARG A 36 -9.32 -8.50 12.42
N LEU A 37 -10.64 -8.38 12.42
CA LEU A 37 -11.42 -8.00 11.24
C LEU A 37 -11.15 -6.55 10.82
N LEU A 38 -11.07 -5.63 11.77
CA LEU A 38 -10.74 -4.23 11.52
C LEU A 38 -9.33 -4.09 10.92
N LEU A 39 -8.34 -4.76 11.49
CA LEU A 39 -6.97 -4.77 10.97
C LEU A 39 -6.89 -5.37 9.57
N ARG A 40 -7.65 -6.43 9.29
CA ARG A 40 -7.76 -6.99 7.94
C ARG A 40 -8.27 -5.96 6.94
N ASP A 41 -9.31 -5.23 7.31
CA ASP A 41 -9.88 -4.21 6.44
C ASP A 41 -8.93 -3.03 6.25
N ILE A 42 -8.26 -2.57 7.30
CA ILE A 42 -7.21 -1.54 7.24
C ILE A 42 -6.06 -1.97 6.33
N VAL A 43 -5.54 -3.18 6.50
CA VAL A 43 -4.46 -3.73 5.69
C VAL A 43 -4.86 -3.81 4.21
N ASN A 44 -6.10 -4.22 3.92
CA ASN A 44 -6.62 -4.29 2.56
C ASN A 44 -6.78 -2.91 1.92
N LEU A 45 -7.20 -1.92 2.68
CA LEU A 45 -7.31 -0.52 2.23
C LEU A 45 -5.95 0.19 2.18
N THR A 46 -4.91 -0.32 2.86
CA THR A 46 -3.55 0.22 2.78
C THR A 46 -2.92 -0.13 1.44
N PRO A 47 -2.32 0.85 0.70
CA PRO A 47 -1.71 0.58 -0.59
C PRO A 47 -0.62 -0.50 -0.56
N PRO A 48 -0.52 -1.25 -1.68
CA PRO A 48 -1.32 -1.21 -2.91
C PRO A 48 -2.70 -1.82 -2.72
N THR A 49 -3.75 -1.03 -2.96
CA THR A 49 -5.14 -1.45 -2.74
C THR A 49 -5.70 -2.30 -3.89
N ARG A 50 -6.75 -3.05 -3.61
CA ARG A 50 -7.55 -3.71 -4.64
C ARG A 50 -8.46 -2.65 -5.27
N SER A 51 -8.42 -2.48 -6.60
CA SER A 51 -9.38 -1.61 -7.27
C SER A 51 -10.68 -2.40 -7.51
N PRO A 52 -11.83 -1.90 -7.06
CA PRO A 52 -13.11 -2.57 -7.32
C PRO A 52 -13.50 -2.57 -8.81
N LYS A 53 -12.91 -1.68 -9.61
CA LYS A 53 -13.24 -1.52 -11.05
C LYS A 53 -12.38 -2.37 -12.00
N SER A 54 -11.39 -3.11 -11.52
CA SER A 54 -10.46 -3.86 -12.38
C SER A 54 -10.55 -5.37 -12.19
N ASP A 55 -11.75 -5.92 -12.00
CA ASP A 55 -11.96 -7.37 -11.84
C ASP A 55 -11.59 -8.20 -13.09
N GLN A 56 -11.34 -7.56 -14.23
CA GLN A 56 -10.94 -8.25 -15.47
C GLN A 56 -9.48 -8.77 -15.44
N VAL A 57 -8.62 -8.29 -14.56
CA VAL A 57 -7.25 -8.81 -14.43
C VAL A 57 -6.99 -9.19 -12.98
N LYS A 58 -6.96 -10.48 -12.68
CA LYS A 58 -6.64 -11.06 -11.35
C LYS A 58 -5.19 -10.80 -10.92
N ARG A 59 -4.76 -9.54 -10.86
CA ARG A 59 -3.41 -9.17 -10.38
C ARG A 59 -3.36 -9.19 -8.86
N SER A 60 -2.31 -9.77 -8.29
CA SER A 60 -2.05 -9.71 -6.86
C SER A 60 -1.82 -8.26 -6.40
N ALA A 61 -2.00 -7.97 -5.11
CA ALA A 61 -1.74 -6.63 -4.57
C ALA A 61 -0.29 -6.18 -4.82
N LYS A 62 0.68 -7.11 -4.74
CA LYS A 62 2.09 -6.83 -5.06
C LYS A 62 2.26 -6.42 -6.52
N GLN A 63 1.72 -7.19 -7.46
CA GLN A 63 1.82 -6.88 -8.89
C GLN A 63 1.20 -5.52 -9.24
N ARG A 64 0.09 -5.15 -8.60
CA ARG A 64 -0.50 -3.80 -8.76
C ARG A 64 0.42 -2.72 -8.21
N GLY A 65 1.08 -2.98 -7.07
CA GLY A 65 2.08 -2.07 -6.53
C GLY A 65 3.27 -1.88 -7.46
N ASP A 66 3.80 -2.96 -7.99
CA ASP A 66 4.92 -2.96 -8.94
C ASP A 66 4.53 -2.21 -10.24
N SER A 67 3.35 -2.50 -10.81
CA SER A 67 2.83 -1.80 -12.00
C SER A 67 2.58 -0.30 -11.74
N ALA A 68 2.12 0.06 -10.54
CA ALA A 68 1.95 1.46 -10.18
C ALA A 68 3.28 2.20 -10.10
N VAL A 69 4.34 1.55 -9.60
CA VAL A 69 5.71 2.10 -9.60
C VAL A 69 6.21 2.31 -11.01
N GLU A 70 6.04 1.33 -11.90
CA GLU A 70 6.44 1.45 -13.31
C GLU A 70 5.71 2.60 -14.00
N ALA A 71 4.39 2.66 -13.84
CA ALA A 71 3.58 3.75 -14.40
C ALA A 71 3.94 5.13 -13.84
N ASP A 72 4.41 5.20 -12.60
CA ASP A 72 4.84 6.43 -11.96
C ASP A 72 6.20 6.88 -12.52
N LEU A 73 7.15 5.96 -12.64
CA LEU A 73 8.49 6.23 -13.17
C LEU A 73 8.50 6.51 -14.67
N SER A 74 7.65 5.85 -15.46
CA SER A 74 7.51 6.15 -16.90
C SER A 74 7.00 7.56 -17.19
N ARG A 75 6.45 8.24 -16.19
CA ARG A 75 6.10 9.67 -16.28
C ARG A 75 7.27 10.58 -15.97
N VAL A 76 8.29 10.10 -15.27
CA VAL A 76 9.48 10.87 -14.91
C VAL A 76 10.45 10.95 -16.08
N ALA A 77 10.78 9.82 -16.70
CA ALA A 77 11.74 9.77 -17.80
C ALA A 77 11.42 8.66 -18.80
N ASN A 78 11.88 8.82 -20.03
CA ASN A 78 11.89 7.75 -21.00
C ASN A 78 13.24 7.00 -20.89
N PRO A 79 13.23 5.70 -20.53
CA PRO A 79 14.46 4.91 -20.50
C PRO A 79 14.98 4.66 -21.92
N LEU A 80 16.26 4.93 -22.14
CA LEU A 80 16.95 4.66 -23.39
C LEU A 80 17.76 3.36 -23.27
N ASP A 81 17.29 2.32 -23.93
CA ASP A 81 18.04 1.07 -24.09
C ASP A 81 18.72 1.08 -25.47
N TRP A 82 20.06 1.09 -25.48
CA TRP A 82 20.85 1.14 -26.71
C TRP A 82 20.50 0.01 -27.69
N LYS A 83 20.04 -1.16 -27.18
CA LYS A 83 19.63 -2.33 -27.99
C LYS A 83 18.38 -2.06 -28.82
N ASN A 84 17.53 -1.14 -28.37
CA ASN A 84 16.24 -0.84 -28.98
C ASN A 84 16.23 0.49 -29.76
N ILE A 85 17.40 1.15 -29.87
CA ILE A 85 17.53 2.42 -30.59
C ILE A 85 17.85 2.17 -32.07
N VAL A 86 16.96 2.61 -32.96
CA VAL A 86 17.11 2.43 -34.41
C VAL A 86 18.28 3.24 -34.99
N ASN A 87 18.52 4.44 -34.45
CA ASN A 87 19.66 5.28 -34.90
C ASN A 87 20.98 4.74 -34.34
N PRO A 88 21.89 4.19 -35.18
CA PRO A 88 23.12 3.55 -34.69
C PRO A 88 24.08 4.49 -33.97
N ARG A 89 24.16 5.76 -34.39
CA ARG A 89 24.98 6.76 -33.72
C ARG A 89 24.46 7.10 -32.33
N LEU A 90 23.12 7.18 -32.16
CA LEU A 90 22.52 7.39 -30.86
C LEU A 90 22.69 6.15 -29.99
N ALA A 91 22.51 4.96 -30.54
CA ALA A 91 22.71 3.69 -29.83
C ALA A 91 24.14 3.58 -29.27
N GLU A 92 25.16 3.89 -30.08
CA GLU A 92 26.56 3.91 -29.67
C GLU A 92 26.82 4.98 -28.59
N ALA A 93 26.27 6.18 -28.73
CA ALA A 93 26.42 7.26 -27.75
C ALA A 93 25.77 6.87 -26.41
N VAL A 94 24.61 6.19 -26.42
CA VAL A 94 23.95 5.67 -25.22
C VAL A 94 24.76 4.53 -24.60
N TYR A 95 25.27 3.60 -25.41
CA TYR A 95 26.14 2.52 -24.93
C TYR A 95 27.39 3.04 -24.23
N ARG A 96 28.04 4.03 -24.83
CA ARG A 96 29.25 4.68 -24.29
C ARG A 96 28.97 5.72 -23.20
N ARG A 97 27.70 5.99 -22.89
CA ARG A 97 27.26 7.04 -21.96
C ARG A 97 27.80 8.43 -22.31
N ASN A 98 27.93 8.72 -23.59
CA ASN A 98 28.41 10.03 -24.05
C ASN A 98 27.25 11.02 -24.18
N GLU A 99 26.96 11.72 -23.09
CA GLU A 99 25.84 12.66 -22.98
C GLU A 99 25.94 13.81 -24.00
N THR A 100 27.13 14.32 -24.26
CA THR A 100 27.35 15.41 -25.22
C THR A 100 26.92 14.99 -26.63
N VAL A 101 27.36 13.81 -27.07
CA VAL A 101 27.00 13.27 -28.40
C VAL A 101 25.51 12.93 -28.43
N MET A 102 24.95 12.33 -27.35
CA MET A 102 23.54 12.06 -27.26
C MET A 102 22.71 13.34 -27.44
N LEU A 103 23.00 14.40 -26.69
CA LEU A 103 22.28 15.68 -26.79
C LEU A 103 22.38 16.29 -28.17
N ALA A 104 23.57 16.26 -28.84
CA ALA A 104 23.75 16.75 -30.18
C ALA A 104 22.88 16.02 -31.21
N ILE A 105 22.77 14.68 -31.10
CA ILE A 105 21.91 13.88 -31.98
C ILE A 105 20.42 14.11 -31.67
N MET A 106 20.06 14.10 -30.39
CA MET A 106 18.68 14.22 -29.92
C MET A 106 18.07 15.59 -30.23
N LYS A 107 18.85 16.65 -30.29
CA LYS A 107 18.42 18.00 -30.68
C LYS A 107 17.73 18.02 -32.05
N ASN A 108 18.15 17.17 -32.96
CA ASN A 108 17.60 17.04 -34.31
C ASN A 108 16.41 16.06 -34.41
N MET A 109 16.08 15.38 -33.30
CA MET A 109 14.99 14.42 -33.26
C MET A 109 13.74 15.04 -32.60
N LYS A 110 12.62 15.11 -33.32
CA LYS A 110 11.36 15.73 -32.86
C LYS A 110 10.93 15.24 -31.48
N GLN A 111 11.07 13.94 -31.22
CA GLN A 111 10.65 13.27 -29.98
C GLN A 111 11.54 13.59 -28.77
N TYR A 112 12.78 14.03 -29.00
CA TYR A 112 13.78 14.33 -27.96
C TYR A 112 14.23 15.79 -27.96
N ARG A 113 13.56 16.65 -28.72
CA ARG A 113 13.89 18.06 -28.80
C ARG A 113 13.84 18.68 -27.40
N ASN A 114 14.93 19.32 -27.00
CA ASN A 114 15.13 19.87 -25.64
C ASN A 114 15.10 18.81 -24.52
N ALA A 115 15.51 17.57 -24.82
CA ALA A 115 15.62 16.56 -23.81
C ALA A 115 16.76 16.86 -22.82
N SER A 116 16.51 16.59 -21.54
CA SER A 116 17.55 16.53 -20.51
C SER A 116 17.85 15.08 -20.17
N ILE A 117 19.13 14.79 -19.90
CA ILE A 117 19.59 13.46 -19.54
C ILE A 117 19.67 13.37 -18.03
N LEU A 118 19.07 12.33 -17.48
CA LEU A 118 19.27 11.92 -16.08
C LEU A 118 20.42 10.92 -16.08
N SER A 119 21.60 11.39 -15.71
CA SER A 119 22.87 10.69 -15.88
C SER A 119 23.03 9.43 -15.05
N ASP A 120 22.32 9.34 -13.93
CA ASP A 120 22.40 8.22 -12.99
C ASP A 120 21.09 8.00 -12.22
N SER A 121 21.07 6.95 -11.41
CA SER A 121 19.90 6.63 -10.56
C SER A 121 19.62 7.69 -9.49
N SER A 122 20.60 8.51 -9.11
CA SER A 122 20.41 9.62 -8.15
C SER A 122 19.68 10.78 -8.79
N ALA A 123 20.01 11.12 -10.04
CA ALA A 123 19.31 12.13 -10.83
C ALA A 123 17.85 11.70 -11.10
N ILE A 124 17.63 10.41 -11.44
CA ILE A 124 16.28 9.85 -11.58
C ILE A 124 15.49 9.96 -10.28
N LYS A 125 16.10 9.63 -9.15
CA LYS A 125 15.50 9.74 -7.81
C LYS A 125 15.15 11.20 -7.49
N ALA A 126 16.04 12.13 -7.75
CA ALA A 126 15.82 13.57 -7.50
C ALA A 126 14.63 14.08 -8.32
N SER A 127 14.61 13.82 -9.63
CA SER A 127 13.50 14.18 -10.52
C SER A 127 12.19 13.51 -10.08
N HIS A 128 12.22 12.24 -9.71
CA HIS A 128 11.04 11.51 -9.23
C HIS A 128 10.46 12.15 -7.95
N LEU A 129 11.30 12.51 -6.98
CA LEU A 129 10.87 13.12 -5.73
C LEU A 129 10.32 14.53 -5.95
N GLN A 130 10.96 15.33 -6.80
CA GLN A 130 10.55 16.69 -7.12
C GLN A 130 9.18 16.75 -7.80
N ASN A 131 8.87 15.78 -8.66
CA ASN A 131 7.64 15.75 -9.44
C ASN A 131 6.48 15.02 -8.75
N ARG A 132 6.69 14.50 -7.54
CA ARG A 132 5.66 13.90 -6.72
C ARG A 132 4.71 14.94 -6.14
N ASN A 133 3.42 14.63 -6.18
CA ASN A 133 2.44 15.41 -5.44
C ASN A 133 2.43 15.02 -3.94
N ARG A 134 1.60 15.71 -3.15
CA ARG A 134 1.40 15.43 -1.71
C ARG A 134 1.00 13.98 -1.39
N TYR A 135 0.47 13.23 -2.37
CA TYR A 135 0.13 11.80 -2.22
C TYR A 135 1.24 10.85 -2.66
N GLY A 136 2.44 11.37 -2.96
CA GLY A 136 3.60 10.59 -3.36
C GLY A 136 3.54 10.02 -4.78
N ARG A 137 2.72 10.59 -5.68
CA ARG A 137 2.56 10.14 -7.08
C ARG A 137 2.95 11.24 -8.06
N VAL A 138 3.55 10.83 -9.17
CA VAL A 138 3.78 11.71 -10.32
C VAL A 138 2.50 11.77 -11.14
N ARG A 139 1.82 12.91 -11.14
CA ARG A 139 0.53 13.07 -11.84
C ARG A 139 0.69 13.39 -13.32
N ARG A 140 1.68 14.21 -13.66
CA ARG A 140 1.92 14.68 -15.03
C ARG A 140 3.23 14.09 -15.53
N LYS A 141 3.26 13.75 -16.82
CA LYS A 141 4.50 13.35 -17.47
C LYS A 141 5.47 14.54 -17.42
N VAL A 142 6.68 14.28 -16.92
CA VAL A 142 7.77 15.26 -16.99
C VAL A 142 8.26 15.25 -18.44
N LEU A 143 8.11 16.37 -19.11
CA LEU A 143 8.44 16.46 -20.52
C LEU A 143 9.96 16.43 -20.72
N ASN A 144 10.35 15.73 -21.77
CA ASN A 144 11.71 15.76 -22.31
C ASN A 144 12.82 15.33 -21.33
N GLN A 145 12.53 14.35 -20.44
CA GLN A 145 13.57 13.69 -19.67
C GLN A 145 13.82 12.28 -20.20
N VAL A 146 15.09 11.94 -20.36
CA VAL A 146 15.56 10.62 -20.73
C VAL A 146 16.55 10.10 -19.68
N ALA A 147 16.62 8.77 -19.53
CA ALA A 147 17.55 8.13 -18.60
C ALA A 147 18.19 6.92 -19.26
N PHE A 148 19.39 6.55 -18.83
CA PHE A 148 19.98 5.27 -19.22
C PHE A 148 19.14 4.11 -18.65
N PHE A 149 18.84 3.13 -19.49
CA PHE A 149 17.96 2.02 -19.11
C PHE A 149 18.47 1.27 -17.87
N SER A 150 19.79 1.04 -17.76
CA SER A 150 20.39 0.37 -16.60
C SER A 150 20.14 1.11 -15.29
N ASP A 151 20.28 2.43 -15.29
CA ASP A 151 20.05 3.25 -14.08
C ASP A 151 18.57 3.36 -13.74
N TRP A 152 17.74 3.50 -14.78
CA TRP A 152 16.27 3.51 -14.63
C TRP A 152 15.78 2.17 -14.07
N GLU A 153 16.28 1.05 -14.60
CA GLU A 153 15.92 -0.30 -14.11
C GLU A 153 16.38 -0.51 -12.66
N SER A 154 17.60 -0.12 -12.33
CA SER A 154 18.17 -0.20 -10.98
C SER A 154 17.32 0.61 -9.99
N TYR A 155 16.98 1.84 -10.34
CA TYR A 155 16.13 2.68 -9.49
C TYR A 155 14.70 2.12 -9.39
N THR A 156 14.13 1.65 -10.49
CA THR A 156 12.82 0.98 -10.52
C THR A 156 12.79 -0.23 -9.58
N ARG A 157 13.79 -1.07 -9.62
CA ARG A 157 13.95 -2.23 -8.73
C ARG A 157 14.02 -1.79 -7.27
N THR A 158 14.76 -0.73 -6.99
CA THR A 158 14.87 -0.14 -5.64
C THR A 158 13.52 0.37 -5.14
N VAL A 159 12.72 1.05 -5.99
CA VAL A 159 11.40 1.54 -5.60
C VAL A 159 10.40 0.39 -5.44
N LYS A 160 10.41 -0.61 -6.34
CA LYS A 160 9.59 -1.82 -6.23
C LYS A 160 9.90 -2.64 -4.98
N SER A 161 11.16 -2.67 -4.55
CA SER A 161 11.53 -3.37 -3.32
C SER A 161 10.84 -2.81 -2.08
N ARG A 162 10.38 -1.55 -2.12
CA ARG A 162 9.66 -0.87 -1.04
C ARG A 162 8.14 -1.09 -1.07
N VAL A 163 7.61 -1.76 -2.10
CA VAL A 163 6.19 -2.10 -2.16
C VAL A 163 5.85 -3.02 -0.99
N GLY A 164 4.89 -2.61 -0.17
CA GLY A 164 4.50 -3.33 1.05
C GLY A 164 4.91 -2.68 2.37
N LEU A 165 5.86 -1.72 2.36
CA LEU A 165 6.32 -1.04 3.59
C LEU A 165 5.16 -0.44 4.41
N ALA A 166 4.20 0.21 3.76
CA ALA A 166 3.06 0.81 4.45
C ALA A 166 2.20 -0.24 5.17
N ARG A 167 2.03 -1.42 4.56
CA ARG A 167 1.32 -2.56 5.19
C ARG A 167 2.15 -3.21 6.29
N ALA A 168 3.47 -3.26 6.14
CA ALA A 168 4.36 -3.82 7.14
C ALA A 168 4.31 -3.05 8.46
N GLY A 169 3.93 -1.78 8.44
CA GLY A 169 3.69 -1.04 9.66
C GLY A 169 2.59 -1.62 10.57
N TRP A 170 1.68 -2.41 10.02
CA TRP A 170 0.64 -3.12 10.75
C TRP A 170 1.05 -4.53 11.17
N LEU A 171 2.24 -5.01 10.80
CA LEU A 171 2.63 -6.42 10.94
C LEU A 171 2.54 -6.90 12.38
N ARG A 172 3.09 -6.15 13.34
CA ARG A 172 3.04 -6.54 14.76
C ARG A 172 1.61 -6.63 15.30
N ALA A 173 0.77 -5.68 14.92
CA ALA A 173 -0.63 -5.71 15.33
C ALA A 173 -1.39 -6.87 14.68
N ALA A 174 -1.12 -7.15 13.40
CA ALA A 174 -1.71 -8.25 12.67
C ALA A 174 -1.31 -9.62 13.28
N GLU A 175 -0.04 -9.81 13.59
CA GLU A 175 0.47 -11.02 14.24
C GLU A 175 -0.13 -11.24 15.63
N ALA A 176 -0.25 -10.17 16.42
CA ALA A 176 -0.83 -10.25 17.76
C ALA A 176 -2.30 -10.71 17.79
N VAL A 177 -3.05 -10.45 16.71
CA VAL A 177 -4.45 -10.90 16.57
C VAL A 177 -4.58 -12.11 15.65
N GLY A 178 -3.49 -12.78 15.29
CA GLY A 178 -3.50 -13.99 14.45
C GLY A 178 -3.92 -13.73 12.98
N LEU A 179 -3.75 -12.51 12.48
CA LEU A 179 -4.02 -12.18 11.07
C LEU A 179 -2.80 -12.55 10.21
N PRO A 180 -2.91 -13.51 9.27
CA PRO A 180 -1.80 -13.88 8.42
C PRO A 180 -1.44 -12.76 7.45
N MET A 181 -0.14 -12.46 7.34
CA MET A 181 0.39 -11.47 6.43
C MET A 181 1.20 -12.12 5.32
N PRO A 182 1.07 -11.68 4.05
CA PRO A 182 1.78 -12.31 2.94
C PRO A 182 3.30 -12.03 3.01
N ASN A 183 4.11 -12.96 2.47
CA ASN A 183 5.57 -12.90 2.54
C ASN A 183 6.17 -11.60 1.99
N TRP A 184 5.58 -11.03 0.93
CA TRP A 184 6.04 -9.76 0.36
C TRP A 184 5.85 -8.55 1.30
N VAL A 185 5.00 -8.67 2.33
CA VAL A 185 4.86 -7.69 3.43
C VAL A 185 5.82 -8.06 4.56
N ARG A 186 5.90 -9.35 4.93
CA ARG A 186 6.77 -9.83 6.02
C ARG A 186 8.24 -9.54 5.80
N ARG A 187 8.72 -9.52 4.55
CA ARG A 187 10.11 -9.15 4.23
C ARG A 187 10.51 -7.75 4.74
N HIS A 188 9.53 -6.92 5.07
CA HIS A 188 9.74 -5.58 5.63
C HIS A 188 9.60 -5.52 7.16
N SER A 189 9.67 -6.66 7.85
CA SER A 189 9.52 -6.74 9.32
C SER A 189 10.49 -5.85 10.08
N GLY A 190 11.72 -5.66 9.59
CA GLY A 190 12.69 -4.73 10.18
C GLY A 190 12.24 -3.25 10.18
N TYR A 191 11.27 -2.89 9.35
CA TYR A 191 10.66 -1.56 9.31
C TYR A 191 9.32 -1.47 10.04
N ALA A 192 8.84 -2.59 10.62
CA ALA A 192 7.59 -2.67 11.35
C ALA A 192 7.71 -2.01 12.73
N ARG A 193 7.62 -0.68 12.75
CA ARG A 193 7.69 0.12 14.01
C ARG A 193 6.33 0.30 14.68
N GLY A 194 5.33 -0.45 14.29
CA GLY A 194 4.01 -0.47 14.88
C GLY A 194 3.98 -1.18 16.24
N GLY A 195 2.90 -1.00 16.98
CA GLY A 195 2.68 -1.64 18.27
C GLY A 195 1.27 -2.24 18.34
N PHE A 196 1.09 -3.12 19.30
CA PHE A 196 -0.19 -3.68 19.71
C PHE A 196 -0.26 -3.73 21.22
N GLN A 197 -1.34 -3.21 21.78
CA GLN A 197 -1.63 -3.31 23.21
C GLN A 197 -2.96 -4.08 23.36
N PRO A 198 -2.92 -5.24 24.01
CA PRO A 198 -4.12 -6.03 24.25
C PRO A 198 -5.03 -5.35 25.28
N PRO A 199 -6.30 -5.72 25.37
CA PRO A 199 -7.19 -5.30 26.43
C PRO A 199 -6.70 -5.85 27.78
N THR A 200 -7.00 -5.12 28.84
CA THR A 200 -6.73 -5.54 30.22
C THR A 200 -8.05 -5.76 30.94
N PRO A 201 -8.08 -6.52 32.07
CA PRO A 201 -9.31 -6.76 32.82
C PRO A 201 -10.05 -5.48 33.22
N ASN A 202 -9.29 -4.42 33.48
CA ASN A 202 -9.82 -3.12 33.92
C ASN A 202 -10.06 -2.14 32.75
N LYS A 203 -9.64 -2.48 31.51
CA LYS A 203 -9.74 -1.59 30.36
C LYS A 203 -9.94 -2.35 29.06
N LEU A 204 -11.17 -2.37 28.60
CA LEU A 204 -11.55 -2.95 27.29
C LEU A 204 -11.13 -2.00 26.16
N GLU A 205 -9.83 -1.89 25.95
CA GLU A 205 -9.24 -1.05 24.90
C GLU A 205 -8.14 -1.83 24.19
N ILE A 206 -8.19 -1.84 22.87
CA ILE A 206 -7.11 -2.36 22.03
C ILE A 206 -6.48 -1.20 21.27
N ILE A 207 -5.16 -1.09 21.34
CA ILE A 207 -4.41 -0.07 20.60
C ILE A 207 -3.54 -0.76 19.57
N ALA A 208 -3.75 -0.43 18.30
CA ALA A 208 -2.88 -0.83 17.19
C ALA A 208 -2.25 0.42 16.55
N THR A 209 -0.94 0.41 16.38
CA THR A 209 -0.20 1.54 15.82
C THR A 209 0.58 1.14 14.58
N ASN A 210 0.59 2.01 13.57
CA ASN A 210 1.44 1.92 12.40
C ASN A 210 2.51 3.01 12.42
N GLY A 211 3.76 2.64 12.59
CA GLY A 211 4.89 3.59 12.66
C GLY A 211 5.76 3.64 11.40
N SER A 212 5.44 2.89 10.33
CA SER A 212 6.34 2.70 9.20
C SER A 212 6.36 3.83 8.18
N VAL A 213 5.29 4.60 8.04
CA VAL A 213 5.17 5.64 7.00
C VAL A 213 4.44 6.87 7.53
N LYS A 214 5.05 8.05 7.35
CA LYS A 214 4.41 9.33 7.61
C LYS A 214 3.55 9.73 6.38
N ILE A 215 2.31 9.26 6.31
CA ILE A 215 1.31 9.75 5.35
C ILE A 215 0.04 10.08 6.15
N PRO A 216 0.02 11.21 6.87
CA PRO A 216 -1.01 11.52 7.86
C PRO A 216 -2.45 11.47 7.31
N ASP A 217 -2.70 12.20 6.25
CA ASP A 217 -4.08 12.37 5.71
C ASP A 217 -4.64 11.11 5.09
N TYR A 218 -3.76 10.28 4.52
CA TYR A 218 -4.17 9.07 3.85
C TYR A 218 -4.47 7.93 4.84
N GLN A 219 -3.68 7.85 5.91
CA GLN A 219 -3.87 6.85 6.96
C GLN A 219 -5.18 7.08 7.71
N ASN A 220 -5.48 8.32 8.08
CA ASN A 220 -6.75 8.66 8.72
C ASN A 220 -7.97 8.29 7.85
N LYS A 221 -7.89 8.52 6.55
CA LYS A 221 -8.96 8.13 5.61
C LYS A 221 -9.16 6.62 5.54
N ILE A 222 -8.09 5.86 5.48
CA ILE A 222 -8.14 4.38 5.44
C ILE A 222 -8.80 3.85 6.70
N VAL A 223 -8.36 4.34 7.81
CA VAL A 223 -8.84 3.91 9.11
C VAL A 223 -10.30 4.26 9.31
N ASN A 224 -10.68 5.51 9.05
CA ASN A 224 -12.08 5.91 9.16
C ASN A 224 -12.98 5.10 8.22
N ALA A 225 -12.52 4.81 7.01
CA ALA A 225 -13.27 3.96 6.08
C ALA A 225 -13.44 2.52 6.60
N ALA A 226 -12.37 1.93 7.15
CA ALA A 226 -12.43 0.60 7.75
C ALA A 226 -13.35 0.57 8.98
N MET A 227 -13.26 1.58 9.85
CA MET A 227 -14.12 1.69 11.03
C MET A 227 -15.60 1.85 10.65
N GLN A 228 -15.91 2.69 9.66
CA GLN A 228 -17.28 2.85 9.17
C GLN A 228 -17.84 1.55 8.60
N ALA A 229 -17.05 0.84 7.79
CA ALA A 229 -17.45 -0.46 7.24
C ALA A 229 -17.69 -1.50 8.33
N ARG A 230 -16.84 -1.55 9.38
CA ARG A 230 -17.02 -2.46 10.52
C ARG A 230 -18.24 -2.12 11.35
N ARG A 231 -18.46 -0.83 11.62
CA ARG A 231 -19.64 -0.37 12.35
C ARG A 231 -20.92 -0.81 11.65
N ALA A 232 -21.05 -0.58 10.36
CA ALA A 232 -22.22 -0.99 9.59
C ALA A 232 -22.43 -2.52 9.64
N SER A 233 -21.36 -3.30 9.59
CA SER A 233 -21.39 -4.75 9.71
C SER A 233 -21.90 -5.20 11.09
N ILE A 234 -21.40 -4.60 12.18
CA ILE A 234 -21.81 -4.90 13.54
C ILE A 234 -23.27 -4.52 13.76
N GLU A 235 -23.68 -3.33 13.33
CA GLU A 235 -25.07 -2.88 13.43
C GLU A 235 -26.04 -3.79 12.67
N SER A 236 -25.64 -4.26 11.48
CA SER A 236 -26.41 -5.22 10.69
C SER A 236 -26.56 -6.57 11.40
N GLU A 237 -25.47 -7.07 11.99
CA GLU A 237 -25.48 -8.34 12.71
C GLU A 237 -26.31 -8.25 14.01
N LEU A 238 -26.21 -7.14 14.73
CA LEU A 238 -27.04 -6.88 15.91
C LEU A 238 -28.54 -6.87 15.58
N ARG A 239 -28.94 -6.13 14.52
CA ARG A 239 -30.34 -6.10 14.08
C ARG A 239 -30.87 -7.50 13.76
N ARG A 240 -30.02 -8.32 13.09
CA ARG A 240 -30.36 -9.69 12.73
C ARG A 240 -30.55 -10.59 13.98
N LEU A 241 -29.66 -10.44 14.97
CA LEU A 241 -29.76 -11.16 16.23
C LEU A 241 -31.02 -10.76 17.03
N MET A 242 -31.32 -9.48 17.08
CA MET A 242 -32.53 -8.97 17.75
C MET A 242 -33.82 -9.41 17.06
N SER A 243 -33.79 -9.68 15.77
CA SER A 243 -34.95 -10.24 15.02
C SER A 243 -35.05 -11.77 15.09
N GLY A 244 -34.30 -12.44 15.97
CA GLY A 244 -34.35 -13.89 16.15
C GLY A 244 -33.55 -14.70 15.15
N GLY A 245 -32.70 -14.05 14.34
CA GLY A 245 -31.82 -14.71 13.38
C GLY A 245 -30.61 -15.38 14.05
N LYS A 246 -30.21 -16.56 13.54
CA LYS A 246 -28.98 -17.24 14.03
C LYS A 246 -27.72 -16.49 13.57
N THR A 247 -26.67 -16.45 14.39
CA THR A 247 -25.39 -15.85 14.05
C THR A 247 -24.73 -16.49 12.83
N ARG A 248 -24.31 -15.70 11.86
CA ARG A 248 -23.51 -16.16 10.69
C ARG A 248 -22.04 -16.43 11.03
N ARG A 249 -21.71 -16.67 12.30
CA ARG A 249 -20.31 -16.83 12.76
C ARG A 249 -19.51 -17.90 12.00
N ALA A 250 -20.15 -18.94 11.48
CA ALA A 250 -19.46 -20.03 10.79
C ALA A 250 -18.92 -19.68 9.39
N SER A 251 -19.48 -18.69 8.71
CA SER A 251 -19.12 -18.40 7.32
C SER A 251 -18.00 -17.34 7.14
N PHE A 252 -17.69 -16.57 8.17
CA PHE A 252 -16.63 -15.55 8.09
C PHE A 252 -15.22 -16.09 8.34
N ALA A 253 -15.09 -17.26 8.94
CA ALA A 253 -13.79 -17.88 9.21
C ALA A 253 -13.13 -18.51 7.98
N GLN A 254 -13.82 -18.66 6.85
CA GLN A 254 -13.40 -19.50 5.73
C GLN A 254 -13.15 -18.79 4.40
N THR A 255 -12.98 -17.48 4.32
CA THR A 255 -12.37 -16.91 3.11
C THR A 255 -10.87 -16.84 3.29
N PRO A 256 -10.10 -17.82 2.78
CA PRO A 256 -8.66 -17.77 2.84
C PRO A 256 -8.18 -16.63 1.96
N PHE A 257 -7.30 -15.79 2.51
CA PHE A 257 -6.44 -14.94 1.71
C PHE A 257 -5.76 -15.80 0.66
N GLY A 258 -6.09 -15.56 -0.60
CA GLY A 258 -5.47 -16.05 -1.81
C GLY A 258 -4.52 -17.25 -1.61
N GLN A 259 -5.03 -18.46 -1.80
CA GLN A 259 -4.14 -19.58 -2.07
C GLN A 259 -3.30 -19.25 -3.30
N PRO A 260 -2.00 -19.51 -3.30
CA PRO A 260 -1.23 -19.46 -4.52
C PRO A 260 -1.84 -20.49 -5.46
N SER A 261 -2.31 -20.04 -6.62
CA SER A 261 -2.61 -20.92 -7.74
C SER A 261 -1.37 -21.76 -8.02
N LYS A 262 -1.56 -23.08 -8.02
CA LYS A 262 -0.60 -24.04 -8.51
C LYS A 262 -0.22 -23.73 -9.95
#